data_eabb712afc6159aa35d9a4fd695eae87
#
_entry.id   eabb712afc6159aa35d9a4fd695eae87
#
_cell.length_a   1.000
_cell.length_b   1.000
_cell.length_c   1.000
_cell.angle_alpha   90.00
_cell.angle_beta   90.00
_cell.angle_gamma   90.00
#
_symmetry.space_group_name_H-M   'P 1'
#
loop_
_entity.id
_entity.type
_entity.pdbx_description
1 polymer ?
#
loop_
_entity_poly.entity_id
_entity_poly.type
_entity_poly.pdbx_seq_one_letter_code
_entity_poly.pdbx_strand_id
1 'polypeptide(L)'
;MLKIYKYLIYFLVPFIKLNLFIRIKKNKEDKKRINERFGIAKKPRPKGNLIWIHAASIGEFNSTIGLINYLIKKNNILITTSTITAYYYCKQIFQNKVIHQYAPIDHRPWVIKFVKHWSPNLVIWIESDLWPNTIRILSEYKIRSILLNLRISPQSLNRWKLYKKSFSKILECFDKVFTQSSHDLLKIKKLTSKKLEFIGNLKLTSPSKKINKNKLKKIKKYTLNKKVILIASSHHKEEHLILRAINKIIKKNKNILLIIVPRHPNRSSEVLNTAKKYIPECCLESNYKIKSKSNCLISNSLGEMSAYYSASEIVILGGSFVNMGGHNPIEPARYKCSILTGPSIYNWKTIFEKMINKKACLLCNSEYQLSNNLNKLLKNNNFKKNIIKNAFKHSRVDRKIIKVIISNISPFLKATKNA
;
A
#
# COMPACT_ATOMS: atom_id res chain seq x y z
N MET A 1 9.32 -23.81 18.02
CA MET A 1 8.71 -23.31 16.78
C MET A 1 9.72 -22.86 15.72
N LEU A 2 10.69 -21.93 15.98
CA LEU A 2 11.64 -21.46 14.94
C LEU A 2 12.55 -22.57 14.40
N LYS A 3 12.96 -23.56 15.23
CA LYS A 3 13.68 -24.75 14.76
C LYS A 3 12.79 -25.61 13.86
N ILE A 4 11.54 -25.86 14.28
CA ILE A 4 10.56 -26.63 13.50
C ILE A 4 10.29 -25.94 12.15
N TYR A 5 10.07 -24.61 12.13
CA TYR A 5 9.91 -23.84 10.91
C TYR A 5 11.08 -24.03 9.92
N LYS A 6 12.33 -24.00 10.44
CA LYS A 6 13.52 -24.26 9.62
C LYS A 6 13.43 -25.59 8.88
N TYR A 7 13.18 -26.70 9.61
CA TYR A 7 13.13 -28.03 9.01
C TYR A 7 11.89 -28.22 8.13
N LEU A 8 10.76 -27.64 8.51
CA LEU A 8 9.55 -27.66 7.70
C LEU A 8 9.78 -27.04 6.32
N ILE A 9 10.48 -25.91 6.24
CA ILE A 9 10.80 -25.28 4.96
C ILE A 9 11.71 -26.17 4.10
N TYR A 10 12.65 -26.92 4.68
CA TYR A 10 13.46 -27.87 3.93
C TYR A 10 12.60 -28.97 3.32
N PHE A 11 11.68 -29.53 4.09
CA PHE A 11 10.75 -30.56 3.61
C PHE A 11 9.82 -30.03 2.50
N LEU A 12 9.42 -28.76 2.61
CA LEU A 12 8.50 -28.14 1.66
C LEU A 12 9.17 -27.67 0.35
N VAL A 13 10.48 -27.79 0.17
CA VAL A 13 11.19 -27.35 -1.06
C VAL A 13 10.58 -27.87 -2.36
N PRO A 14 10.23 -29.17 -2.51
CA PRO A 14 9.59 -29.67 -3.73
C PRO A 14 8.25 -28.96 -4.03
N PHE A 15 7.43 -28.79 -3.01
CA PHE A 15 6.13 -28.11 -3.13
C PHE A 15 6.28 -26.62 -3.43
N ILE A 16 7.31 -25.95 -2.88
CA ILE A 16 7.64 -24.56 -3.18
C ILE A 16 8.01 -24.43 -4.67
N LYS A 17 8.86 -25.31 -5.20
CA LYS A 17 9.23 -25.32 -6.62
C LYS A 17 8.03 -25.56 -7.53
N LEU A 18 7.16 -26.52 -7.18
CA LEU A 18 5.92 -26.78 -7.91
C LEU A 18 4.99 -25.55 -7.90
N ASN A 19 4.82 -24.92 -6.74
CA ASN A 19 4.01 -23.70 -6.63
C ASN A 19 4.57 -22.56 -7.51
N LEU A 20 5.90 -22.38 -7.52
CA LEU A 20 6.54 -21.38 -8.40
C LEU A 20 6.25 -21.68 -9.87
N PHE A 21 6.33 -22.94 -10.28
CA PHE A 21 6.00 -23.35 -11.65
C PHE A 21 4.54 -23.03 -12.02
N ILE A 22 3.59 -23.35 -11.13
CA ILE A 22 2.18 -22.99 -11.31
C ILE A 22 2.00 -21.48 -11.40
N ARG A 23 2.71 -20.72 -10.56
CA ARG A 23 2.65 -19.25 -10.55
C ARG A 23 3.22 -18.64 -11.82
N ILE A 24 4.27 -19.23 -12.40
CA ILE A 24 4.80 -18.85 -13.72
C ILE A 24 3.73 -19.04 -14.80
N LYS A 25 3.07 -20.21 -14.85
CA LYS A 25 1.98 -20.48 -15.81
C LYS A 25 0.82 -19.48 -15.67
N LYS A 26 0.56 -19.00 -14.44
CA LYS A 26 -0.48 -18.00 -14.16
C LYS A 26 0.01 -16.55 -14.30
N ASN A 27 1.18 -16.29 -14.88
CA ASN A 27 1.81 -14.96 -15.01
C ASN A 27 1.95 -14.19 -13.67
N LYS A 28 2.08 -14.93 -12.56
CA LYS A 28 2.27 -14.36 -11.20
C LYS A 28 3.73 -14.36 -10.75
N GLU A 29 4.65 -14.94 -11.54
CA GLU A 29 6.11 -14.91 -11.35
C GLU A 29 6.81 -14.61 -12.69
N ASP A 30 7.97 -13.99 -12.62
CA ASP A 30 8.80 -13.67 -13.78
C ASP A 30 9.69 -14.88 -14.14
N LYS A 31 9.33 -15.59 -15.21
CA LYS A 31 10.07 -16.77 -15.69
C LYS A 31 11.56 -16.48 -15.93
N LYS A 32 11.90 -15.28 -16.48
CA LYS A 32 13.27 -14.90 -16.81
C LYS A 32 14.12 -14.61 -15.57
N ARG A 33 13.46 -14.32 -14.42
CA ARG A 33 14.09 -13.91 -13.17
C ARG A 33 13.82 -14.89 -12.02
N ILE A 34 13.30 -16.08 -12.29
CA ILE A 34 12.89 -17.04 -11.25
C ILE A 34 14.07 -17.47 -10.35
N ASN A 35 15.28 -17.51 -10.89
CA ASN A 35 16.48 -17.88 -10.14
C ASN A 35 16.78 -16.93 -8.97
N GLU A 36 16.26 -15.70 -9.02
CA GLU A 36 16.39 -14.75 -7.92
C GLU A 36 15.64 -15.22 -6.66
N ARG A 37 14.57 -16.01 -6.84
CA ARG A 37 13.84 -16.67 -5.73
C ARG A 37 14.71 -17.70 -5.00
N PHE A 38 15.73 -18.22 -5.67
CA PHE A 38 16.72 -19.16 -5.11
C PHE A 38 17.99 -18.43 -4.64
N GLY A 39 17.93 -17.12 -4.44
CA GLY A 39 19.03 -16.31 -3.94
C GLY A 39 20.14 -16.04 -4.96
N ILE A 40 19.94 -16.36 -6.25
CA ILE A 40 20.92 -16.15 -7.31
C ILE A 40 20.77 -14.73 -7.84
N ALA A 41 21.82 -13.93 -7.70
CA ALA A 41 21.87 -12.59 -8.25
C ALA A 41 22.41 -12.61 -9.68
N LYS A 42 21.82 -11.76 -10.55
CA LYS A 42 22.32 -11.56 -11.93
C LYS A 42 23.29 -10.38 -12.04
N LYS A 43 23.23 -9.44 -11.10
CA LYS A 43 24.08 -8.25 -11.10
C LYS A 43 25.21 -8.41 -10.08
N PRO A 44 26.40 -7.89 -10.35
CA PRO A 44 27.46 -7.85 -9.36
C PRO A 44 27.11 -6.89 -8.22
N ARG A 45 27.70 -7.13 -7.06
CA ARG A 45 27.62 -6.20 -5.94
C ARG A 45 28.37 -4.91 -6.29
N PRO A 46 27.75 -3.73 -6.14
CA PRO A 46 28.44 -2.47 -6.37
C PRO A 46 29.51 -2.21 -5.28
N LYS A 47 30.55 -1.46 -5.63
CA LYS A 47 31.54 -0.98 -4.65
C LYS A 47 30.88 0.01 -3.68
N GLY A 48 31.40 0.08 -2.46
CA GLY A 48 30.95 1.00 -1.41
C GLY A 48 29.72 0.50 -0.63
N ASN A 49 29.09 1.43 0.10
CA ASN A 49 27.97 1.11 0.99
C ASN A 49 26.74 0.67 0.22
N LEU A 50 26.20 -0.49 0.59
CA LEU A 50 24.98 -1.05 0.06
C LEU A 50 23.90 -1.15 1.16
N ILE A 51 22.79 -0.47 0.96
CA ILE A 51 21.61 -0.57 1.82
C ILE A 51 20.60 -1.46 1.14
N TRP A 52 20.24 -2.57 1.79
CA TRP A 52 19.16 -3.44 1.33
C TRP A 52 17.83 -3.01 1.96
N ILE A 53 16.84 -2.68 1.14
CA ILE A 53 15.48 -2.36 1.55
C ILE A 53 14.54 -3.48 1.08
N HIS A 54 13.93 -4.19 2.04
CA HIS A 54 12.92 -5.19 1.76
C HIS A 54 11.53 -4.58 1.89
N ALA A 55 10.76 -4.57 0.78
CA ALA A 55 9.39 -4.09 0.71
C ALA A 55 8.58 -5.05 -0.18
N ALA A 56 7.85 -5.97 0.41
CA ALA A 56 7.24 -7.11 -0.29
C ALA A 56 6.20 -6.70 -1.34
N SER A 57 5.42 -5.66 -1.08
CA SER A 57 4.28 -5.21 -1.90
C SER A 57 4.46 -3.80 -2.45
N ILE A 58 3.62 -3.43 -3.44
CA ILE A 58 3.56 -2.04 -3.94
C ILE A 58 3.30 -1.04 -2.82
N GLY A 59 2.44 -1.39 -1.84
CA GLY A 59 2.07 -0.48 -0.75
C GLY A 59 3.26 -0.19 0.17
N GLU A 60 4.01 -1.22 0.53
CA GLU A 60 5.23 -1.11 1.31
C GLU A 60 6.30 -0.35 0.54
N PHE A 61 6.58 -0.75 -0.70
CA PHE A 61 7.54 -0.05 -1.55
C PHE A 61 7.19 1.44 -1.72
N ASN A 62 5.93 1.77 -1.99
CA ASN A 62 5.50 3.16 -2.10
C ASN A 62 5.79 3.97 -0.84
N SER A 63 5.67 3.37 0.35
CA SER A 63 6.00 4.03 1.61
C SER A 63 7.48 4.36 1.76
N THR A 64 8.37 3.65 1.07
CA THR A 64 9.83 3.85 1.15
C THR A 64 10.37 4.88 0.16
N ILE A 65 9.62 5.30 -0.85
CA ILE A 65 10.11 6.17 -1.94
C ILE A 65 10.77 7.45 -1.39
N GLY A 66 10.16 8.09 -0.38
CA GLY A 66 10.72 9.29 0.23
C GLY A 66 12.06 9.03 0.91
N LEU A 67 12.20 7.90 1.59
CA LEU A 67 13.43 7.46 2.24
C LEU A 67 14.50 7.08 1.21
N ILE A 68 14.15 6.31 0.18
CA ILE A 68 15.06 5.92 -0.90
C ILE A 68 15.62 7.16 -1.61
N ASN A 69 14.79 8.15 -1.95
CA ASN A 69 15.23 9.39 -2.58
C ASN A 69 16.28 10.17 -1.74
N TYR A 70 16.25 10.00 -0.43
CA TYR A 70 17.27 10.57 0.43
C TYR A 70 18.55 9.73 0.44
N LEU A 71 18.43 8.43 0.63
CA LEU A 71 19.55 7.50 0.81
C LEU A 71 20.40 7.30 -0.45
N ILE A 72 19.76 7.29 -1.62
CA ILE A 72 20.41 7.05 -2.92
C ILE A 72 21.46 8.10 -3.28
N LYS A 73 21.43 9.26 -2.63
CA LYS A 73 22.39 10.35 -2.88
C LYS A 73 23.82 9.99 -2.44
N LYS A 74 23.95 9.07 -1.47
CA LYS A 74 25.24 8.73 -0.85
C LYS A 74 25.51 7.22 -0.74
N ASN A 75 24.55 6.38 -1.14
CA ASN A 75 24.63 4.93 -0.95
C ASN A 75 24.07 4.21 -2.18
N ASN A 76 24.56 3.00 -2.43
CA ASN A 76 23.90 2.07 -3.32
C ASN A 76 22.67 1.48 -2.64
N ILE A 77 21.59 1.29 -3.38
CA ILE A 77 20.33 0.77 -2.85
C ILE A 77 19.98 -0.52 -3.57
N LEU A 78 19.85 -1.60 -2.80
CA LEU A 78 19.27 -2.85 -3.24
C LEU A 78 17.81 -2.90 -2.73
N ILE A 79 16.88 -3.10 -3.63
CA ILE A 79 15.46 -3.26 -3.29
C ILE A 79 15.04 -4.68 -3.59
N THR A 80 14.40 -5.33 -2.61
CA THR A 80 13.74 -6.61 -2.85
C THR A 80 12.23 -6.48 -2.70
N THR A 81 11.51 -7.09 -3.67
CA THR A 81 10.04 -7.19 -3.63
C THR A 81 9.59 -8.64 -3.82
N SER A 82 8.36 -8.94 -3.39
CA SER A 82 7.78 -10.28 -3.53
C SER A 82 6.84 -10.42 -4.72
N THR A 83 6.47 -9.32 -5.42
CA THR A 83 5.50 -9.36 -6.53
C THR A 83 6.02 -8.70 -7.80
N ILE A 84 5.59 -9.22 -8.95
CA ILE A 84 5.91 -8.64 -10.27
C ILE A 84 5.45 -7.19 -10.38
N THR A 85 4.26 -6.89 -9.87
CA THR A 85 3.69 -5.54 -9.92
C THR A 85 4.51 -4.54 -9.12
N ALA A 86 5.08 -4.95 -7.98
CA ALA A 86 5.99 -4.10 -7.20
C ALA A 86 7.32 -3.86 -7.93
N TYR A 87 7.84 -4.87 -8.63
CA TYR A 87 9.02 -4.70 -9.49
C TYR A 87 8.79 -3.69 -10.60
N TYR A 88 7.70 -3.83 -11.39
CA TYR A 88 7.43 -2.87 -12.45
C TYR A 88 7.23 -1.46 -11.93
N TYR A 89 6.59 -1.31 -10.78
CA TYR A 89 6.43 -0.02 -10.13
C TYR A 89 7.78 0.56 -9.66
N CYS A 90 8.64 -0.28 -9.08
CA CYS A 90 10.02 0.11 -8.71
C CYS A 90 10.81 0.58 -9.96
N LYS A 91 10.77 -0.19 -11.04
CA LYS A 91 11.43 0.16 -12.31
C LYS A 91 10.90 1.46 -12.90
N GLN A 92 9.60 1.71 -12.83
CA GLN A 92 8.98 2.95 -13.29
C GLN A 92 9.47 4.19 -12.50
N ILE A 93 9.62 4.06 -11.17
CA ILE A 93 10.01 5.18 -10.30
C ILE A 93 11.50 5.45 -10.34
N PHE A 94 12.34 4.42 -10.25
CA PHE A 94 13.78 4.58 -10.05
C PHE A 94 14.63 4.20 -11.26
N GLN A 95 14.05 3.53 -12.26
CA GLN A 95 14.78 3.07 -13.45
C GLN A 95 16.04 2.29 -13.06
N ASN A 96 17.22 2.77 -13.47
CA ASN A 96 18.52 2.16 -13.16
C ASN A 96 19.21 2.76 -11.93
N LYS A 97 18.54 3.69 -11.20
CA LYS A 97 19.14 4.34 -10.02
C LYS A 97 19.23 3.43 -8.80
N VAL A 98 18.56 2.29 -8.81
CA VAL A 98 18.58 1.29 -7.76
C VAL A 98 18.79 -0.09 -8.36
N ILE A 99 19.30 -1.01 -7.56
CA ILE A 99 19.36 -2.42 -7.91
C ILE A 99 18.06 -3.05 -7.41
N HIS A 100 17.40 -3.83 -8.25
CA HIS A 100 16.24 -4.61 -7.85
C HIS A 100 16.49 -6.09 -8.06
N GLN A 101 16.15 -6.89 -7.04
CA GLN A 101 16.06 -8.35 -7.08
C GLN A 101 14.76 -8.80 -6.43
N TYR A 102 14.16 -9.89 -6.94
CA TYR A 102 13.08 -10.53 -6.20
C TYR A 102 13.60 -11.11 -4.89
N ALA A 103 12.84 -10.95 -3.81
CA ALA A 103 13.21 -11.51 -2.52
C ALA A 103 13.41 -13.02 -2.62
N PRO A 104 14.49 -13.58 -2.09
CA PRO A 104 14.65 -15.01 -2.01
C PRO A 104 13.54 -15.62 -1.14
N ILE A 105 13.13 -16.84 -1.44
CA ILE A 105 12.24 -17.59 -0.57
C ILE A 105 12.99 -17.93 0.71
N ASP A 106 12.28 -17.98 1.84
CA ASP A 106 12.85 -18.08 3.20
C ASP A 106 13.46 -19.46 3.52
N HIS A 107 14.15 -20.06 2.53
CA HIS A 107 14.93 -21.27 2.65
C HIS A 107 16.39 -20.92 2.93
N ARG A 108 16.95 -21.40 4.05
CA ARG A 108 18.26 -20.96 4.54
C ARG A 108 19.38 -20.98 3.50
N PRO A 109 19.62 -22.04 2.71
CA PRO A 109 20.66 -22.05 1.69
C PRO A 109 20.50 -20.94 0.64
N TRP A 110 19.27 -20.65 0.23
CA TRP A 110 19.00 -19.61 -0.77
C TRP A 110 19.22 -18.21 -0.19
N VAL A 111 18.78 -18.01 1.05
CA VAL A 111 19.00 -16.73 1.76
C VAL A 111 20.49 -16.52 2.03
N ILE A 112 21.24 -17.53 2.46
CA ILE A 112 22.70 -17.44 2.67
C ILE A 112 23.39 -17.06 1.37
N LYS A 113 23.03 -17.70 0.24
CA LYS A 113 23.56 -17.37 -1.08
C LYS A 113 23.32 -15.90 -1.44
N PHE A 114 22.10 -15.41 -1.21
CA PHE A 114 21.73 -14.01 -1.43
C PHE A 114 22.54 -13.07 -0.53
N VAL A 115 22.61 -13.35 0.77
CA VAL A 115 23.29 -12.51 1.75
C VAL A 115 24.79 -12.47 1.50
N LYS A 116 25.43 -13.60 1.17
CA LYS A 116 26.86 -13.65 0.82
C LYS A 116 27.17 -12.85 -0.43
N HIS A 117 26.33 -12.93 -1.47
CA HIS A 117 26.52 -12.18 -2.70
C HIS A 117 26.40 -10.66 -2.49
N TRP A 118 25.33 -10.22 -1.85
CA TRP A 118 25.06 -8.79 -1.68
C TRP A 118 25.80 -8.15 -0.53
N SER A 119 26.12 -8.90 0.51
CA SER A 119 26.83 -8.42 1.71
C SER A 119 26.44 -6.97 2.10
N PRO A 120 25.15 -6.72 2.42
CA PRO A 120 24.64 -5.37 2.67
C PRO A 120 25.20 -4.82 3.97
N ASN A 121 25.52 -3.53 4.00
CA ASN A 121 26.01 -2.84 5.20
C ASN A 121 24.87 -2.54 6.19
N LEU A 122 23.66 -2.34 5.66
CA LEU A 122 22.44 -2.10 6.45
C LEU A 122 21.24 -2.71 5.75
N VAL A 123 20.37 -3.34 6.52
CA VAL A 123 19.08 -3.82 6.04
C VAL A 123 17.95 -2.99 6.66
N ILE A 124 17.03 -2.51 5.82
CA ILE A 124 15.81 -1.84 6.23
C ILE A 124 14.63 -2.72 5.82
N TRP A 125 13.98 -3.31 6.81
CA TRP A 125 12.82 -4.18 6.64
C TRP A 125 11.52 -3.39 6.84
N ILE A 126 10.54 -3.59 5.96
CA ILE A 126 9.31 -2.78 5.98
C ILE A 126 8.11 -3.61 6.40
N GLU A 127 7.33 -3.06 7.33
CA GLU A 127 6.06 -3.59 7.85
C GLU A 127 6.19 -4.99 8.49
N SER A 128 5.25 -5.90 8.23
CA SER A 128 5.07 -7.15 8.98
C SER A 128 5.33 -8.42 8.15
N ASP A 129 5.98 -8.31 7.01
CA ASP A 129 6.37 -9.46 6.20
C ASP A 129 7.65 -10.10 6.77
N LEU A 130 7.51 -10.68 7.97
CA LEU A 130 8.64 -11.21 8.75
C LEU A 130 9.00 -12.63 8.33
N TRP A 131 10.14 -12.80 7.68
CA TRP A 131 10.68 -14.08 7.23
C TRP A 131 11.70 -14.62 8.26
N PRO A 132 11.35 -15.64 9.08
CA PRO A 132 12.16 -16.02 10.24
C PRO A 132 13.56 -16.48 9.91
N ASN A 133 13.78 -17.24 8.82
CA ASN A 133 15.12 -17.69 8.45
C ASN A 133 15.97 -16.53 7.96
N THR A 134 15.40 -15.65 7.11
CA THR A 134 16.11 -14.48 6.58
C THR A 134 16.55 -13.56 7.71
N ILE A 135 15.64 -13.21 8.61
CA ILE A 135 15.93 -12.31 9.73
C ILE A 135 17.00 -12.89 10.65
N ARG A 136 16.91 -14.18 10.95
CA ARG A 136 17.93 -14.87 11.77
C ARG A 136 19.28 -14.94 11.10
N ILE A 137 19.34 -15.19 9.78
CA ILE A 137 20.60 -15.18 9.02
C ILE A 137 21.24 -13.81 9.07
N LEU A 138 20.49 -12.72 8.95
CA LEU A 138 21.04 -11.37 9.10
C LEU A 138 21.71 -11.17 10.47
N SER A 139 21.06 -11.63 11.54
CA SER A 139 21.63 -11.59 12.89
C SER A 139 22.87 -12.49 13.05
N GLU A 140 22.83 -13.73 12.53
CA GLU A 140 23.95 -14.69 12.54
C GLU A 140 25.18 -14.13 11.79
N TYR A 141 24.97 -13.41 10.69
CA TYR A 141 26.02 -12.74 9.91
C TYR A 141 26.36 -11.33 10.44
N LYS A 142 25.81 -10.95 11.60
CA LYS A 142 26.04 -9.63 12.24
C LYS A 142 25.72 -8.44 11.32
N ILE A 143 24.81 -8.62 10.36
CA ILE A 143 24.39 -7.56 9.46
C ILE A 143 23.39 -6.65 10.19
N ARG A 144 23.72 -5.36 10.28
CA ARG A 144 22.86 -4.37 10.92
C ARG A 144 21.51 -4.32 10.26
N SER A 145 20.44 -4.37 11.04
CA SER A 145 19.08 -4.42 10.50
C SER A 145 18.09 -3.62 11.33
N ILE A 146 17.20 -2.91 10.63
CA ILE A 146 16.17 -2.06 11.23
C ILE A 146 14.82 -2.42 10.65
N LEU A 147 13.84 -2.58 11.52
CA LEU A 147 12.44 -2.80 11.13
C LEU A 147 11.68 -1.48 11.21
N LEU A 148 11.16 -1.01 10.07
CA LEU A 148 10.38 0.22 9.98
C LEU A 148 8.90 -0.09 9.74
N ASN A 149 8.05 0.73 10.36
CA ASN A 149 6.60 0.74 10.13
C ASN A 149 5.91 -0.58 10.51
N LEU A 150 6.44 -1.29 11.54
CA LEU A 150 5.85 -2.54 12.03
C LEU A 150 4.41 -2.34 12.47
N ARG A 151 3.51 -3.15 11.94
CA ARG A 151 2.11 -3.22 12.34
C ARG A 151 1.67 -4.67 12.50
N ILE A 152 0.63 -4.89 13.29
CA ILE A 152 0.03 -6.23 13.45
C ILE A 152 -1.48 -6.14 13.23
N SER A 153 -2.00 -6.94 12.29
CA SER A 153 -3.45 -7.12 12.12
C SER A 153 -4.03 -7.87 13.33
N PRO A 154 -5.34 -7.71 13.62
CA PRO A 154 -5.99 -8.44 14.71
C PRO A 154 -5.79 -9.96 14.61
N GLN A 155 -5.90 -10.53 13.41
CA GLN A 155 -5.70 -11.95 13.17
C GLN A 155 -4.24 -12.38 13.43
N SER A 156 -3.26 -11.59 12.96
CA SER A 156 -1.85 -11.86 13.21
C SER A 156 -1.50 -11.70 14.68
N LEU A 157 -2.11 -10.73 15.38
CA LEU A 157 -1.92 -10.56 16.83
C LEU A 157 -2.33 -11.83 17.61
N ASN A 158 -3.50 -12.40 17.29
CA ASN A 158 -3.98 -13.61 17.95
C ASN A 158 -3.06 -14.80 17.69
N ARG A 159 -2.57 -14.97 16.46
CA ARG A 159 -1.57 -16.02 16.16
C ARG A 159 -0.26 -15.80 16.92
N TRP A 160 0.27 -14.58 16.96
CA TRP A 160 1.52 -14.28 17.64
C TRP A 160 1.43 -14.35 19.15
N LYS A 161 0.24 -14.20 19.75
CA LYS A 161 0.02 -14.48 21.17
C LYS A 161 0.35 -15.95 21.51
N LEU A 162 -0.06 -16.90 20.65
CA LEU A 162 0.25 -18.33 20.82
C LEU A 162 1.76 -18.62 20.71
N TYR A 163 2.48 -17.82 19.94
CA TYR A 163 3.91 -18.02 19.67
C TYR A 163 4.76 -16.82 20.14
N LYS A 164 4.39 -16.22 21.26
CA LYS A 164 5.01 -15.01 21.82
C LYS A 164 6.53 -15.09 21.89
N LYS A 165 7.09 -16.19 22.44
CA LYS A 165 8.54 -16.40 22.55
C LYS A 165 9.24 -16.38 21.17
N SER A 166 8.62 -16.95 20.16
CA SER A 166 9.19 -16.98 18.79
C SER A 166 9.12 -15.60 18.12
N PHE A 167 8.04 -14.86 18.34
CA PHE A 167 7.90 -13.50 17.82
C PHE A 167 8.91 -12.56 18.46
N SER A 168 9.09 -12.61 19.81
CA SER A 168 10.12 -11.83 20.50
C SER A 168 11.50 -12.10 19.95
N LYS A 169 11.89 -13.38 19.79
CA LYS A 169 13.19 -13.78 19.22
C LYS A 169 13.41 -13.24 17.79
N ILE A 170 12.37 -13.15 16.97
CA ILE A 170 12.47 -12.55 15.63
C ILE A 170 12.74 -11.05 15.76
N LEU A 171 12.02 -10.34 16.62
CA LEU A 171 12.20 -8.90 16.81
C LEU A 171 13.55 -8.56 17.45
N GLU A 172 14.07 -9.42 18.31
CA GLU A 172 15.40 -9.28 18.94
C GLU A 172 16.54 -9.31 17.93
N CYS A 173 16.34 -9.94 16.75
CA CYS A 173 17.32 -9.94 15.67
C CYS A 173 17.53 -8.56 15.02
N PHE A 174 16.62 -7.60 15.21
CA PHE A 174 16.78 -6.25 14.68
C PHE A 174 17.50 -5.33 15.67
N ASP A 175 18.37 -4.47 15.19
CA ASP A 175 19.00 -3.44 16.03
C ASP A 175 17.96 -2.46 16.57
N LYS A 176 17.06 -1.98 15.70
CA LYS A 176 15.95 -1.08 16.06
C LYS A 176 14.62 -1.53 15.43
N VAL A 177 13.53 -1.29 16.14
CA VAL A 177 12.18 -1.61 15.69
C VAL A 177 11.27 -0.40 15.87
N PHE A 178 10.74 0.11 14.75
CA PHE A 178 9.82 1.24 14.73
C PHE A 178 8.43 0.80 14.30
N THR A 179 7.44 1.10 15.13
CA THR A 179 6.05 0.75 14.87
C THR A 179 5.35 1.77 13.96
N GLN A 180 4.30 1.34 13.28
CA GLN A 180 3.51 2.20 12.39
C GLN A 180 2.69 3.24 13.14
N SER A 181 2.27 2.92 14.37
CA SER A 181 1.45 3.78 15.23
C SER A 181 1.75 3.55 16.70
N SER A 182 1.39 4.50 17.55
CA SER A 182 1.42 4.34 19.02
C SER A 182 0.52 3.18 19.48
N HIS A 183 -0.60 2.95 18.80
CA HIS A 183 -1.49 1.83 19.07
C HIS A 183 -0.84 0.47 18.76
N ASP A 184 -0.11 0.36 17.62
CA ASP A 184 0.67 -0.85 17.32
C ASP A 184 1.79 -1.05 18.34
N LEU A 185 2.45 0.02 18.76
CA LEU A 185 3.46 -0.03 19.82
C LEU A 185 2.91 -0.68 21.09
N LEU A 186 1.77 -0.21 21.59
CA LEU A 186 1.13 -0.74 22.81
C LEU A 186 0.73 -2.22 22.66
N LYS A 187 0.23 -2.61 21.48
CA LYS A 187 -0.14 -4.01 21.20
C LYS A 187 1.09 -4.92 21.16
N ILE A 188 2.12 -4.50 20.42
CA ILE A 188 3.30 -5.32 20.19
C ILE A 188 4.17 -5.41 21.43
N LYS A 189 4.23 -4.36 22.26
CA LYS A 189 4.93 -4.37 23.55
C LYS A 189 4.48 -5.51 24.47
N LYS A 190 3.22 -5.99 24.35
CA LYS A 190 2.72 -7.15 25.11
C LYS A 190 3.30 -8.48 24.65
N LEU A 191 3.91 -8.53 23.46
CA LEU A 191 4.43 -9.74 22.81
C LEU A 191 5.94 -9.88 22.85
N THR A 192 6.68 -8.84 23.23
CA THR A 192 8.15 -8.83 23.20
C THR A 192 8.74 -7.95 24.27
N SER A 193 9.96 -8.29 24.72
CA SER A 193 10.83 -7.46 25.56
C SER A 193 11.65 -6.45 24.74
N LYS A 194 11.73 -6.65 23.41
CA LYS A 194 12.47 -5.74 22.53
C LYS A 194 11.96 -4.31 22.68
N LYS A 195 12.89 -3.34 22.82
CA LYS A 195 12.56 -1.92 22.82
C LYS A 195 11.92 -1.54 21.49
N LEU A 196 10.72 -0.95 21.56
CA LEU A 196 9.96 -0.50 20.41
C LEU A 196 9.82 1.03 20.48
N GLU A 197 9.89 1.69 19.33
CA GLU A 197 9.75 3.12 19.21
C GLU A 197 8.69 3.48 18.17
N PHE A 198 8.04 4.64 18.32
CA PHE A 198 7.15 5.21 17.32
C PHE A 198 7.68 6.57 16.90
N ILE A 199 8.02 6.71 15.62
CA ILE A 199 8.60 7.91 15.03
C ILE A 199 7.72 8.54 13.95
N GLY A 200 6.51 8.01 13.78
CA GLY A 200 5.57 8.42 12.74
C GLY A 200 5.33 7.32 11.70
N ASN A 201 4.29 7.50 10.89
CA ASN A 201 3.90 6.52 9.89
C ASN A 201 4.61 6.79 8.55
N LEU A 202 5.45 5.86 8.11
CA LEU A 202 6.23 5.95 6.88
C LEU A 202 5.34 6.21 5.63
N LYS A 203 4.09 5.78 5.65
CA LYS A 203 3.13 6.02 4.55
C LYS A 203 2.84 7.51 4.31
N LEU A 204 3.06 8.37 5.31
CA LEU A 204 2.93 9.83 5.17
C LEU A 204 4.10 10.47 4.43
N THR A 205 5.21 9.77 4.29
CA THR A 205 6.41 10.27 3.60
C THR A 205 6.38 10.03 2.08
N SER A 206 5.47 9.19 1.60
CA SER A 206 5.36 8.88 0.16
C SER A 206 5.00 10.12 -0.63
N PRO A 207 5.61 10.37 -1.79
CA PRO A 207 5.15 11.43 -2.69
C PRO A 207 3.78 11.07 -3.28
N SER A 208 3.07 12.08 -3.79
CA SER A 208 1.89 11.84 -4.63
C SER A 208 2.30 11.10 -5.91
N LYS A 209 1.49 10.16 -6.37
CA LYS A 209 1.75 9.49 -7.64
C LYS A 209 1.68 10.49 -8.79
N LYS A 210 2.53 10.31 -9.79
CA LYS A 210 2.46 11.11 -11.02
C LYS A 210 1.13 10.83 -11.72
N ILE A 211 0.48 11.88 -12.19
CA ILE A 211 -0.78 11.78 -12.93
C ILE A 211 -0.45 11.45 -14.39
N ASN A 212 -1.09 10.44 -14.93
CA ASN A 212 -1.10 10.20 -16.36
C ASN A 212 -1.90 11.34 -17.04
N LYS A 213 -1.19 12.26 -17.67
CA LYS A 213 -1.79 13.46 -18.30
C LYS A 213 -2.77 13.10 -19.42
N ASN A 214 -2.47 12.07 -20.23
CA ASN A 214 -3.35 11.62 -21.31
C ASN A 214 -4.65 11.05 -20.75
N LYS A 215 -4.57 10.20 -19.71
CA LYS A 215 -5.75 9.68 -19.04
C LYS A 215 -6.58 10.78 -18.40
N LEU A 216 -5.94 11.72 -17.70
CA LEU A 216 -6.63 12.87 -17.11
C LEU A 216 -7.32 13.72 -18.17
N LYS A 217 -6.67 14.01 -19.31
CA LYS A 217 -7.27 14.75 -20.42
C LYS A 217 -8.50 14.03 -20.96
N LYS A 218 -8.44 12.68 -21.09
CA LYS A 218 -9.57 11.87 -21.50
C LYS A 218 -10.72 11.95 -20.49
N ILE A 219 -10.44 11.77 -19.18
CA ILE A 219 -11.46 11.85 -18.13
C ILE A 219 -12.10 13.25 -18.11
N LYS A 220 -11.31 14.32 -18.19
CA LYS A 220 -11.81 15.69 -18.19
C LYS A 220 -12.79 15.97 -19.34
N LYS A 221 -12.64 15.31 -20.49
CA LYS A 221 -13.61 15.45 -21.59
C LYS A 221 -14.99 14.90 -21.23
N TYR A 222 -15.07 13.82 -20.40
CA TYR A 222 -16.38 13.29 -19.98
C TYR A 222 -16.96 14.05 -18.79
N THR A 223 -16.12 14.69 -18.00
CA THR A 223 -16.52 15.37 -16.75
C THR A 223 -16.78 16.86 -16.94
N LEU A 224 -16.69 17.37 -18.17
CA LEU A 224 -16.94 18.77 -18.48
C LEU A 224 -18.36 19.18 -17.99
N ASN A 225 -18.42 20.22 -17.17
CA ASN A 225 -19.66 20.72 -16.55
C ASN A 225 -20.42 19.72 -15.65
N LYS A 226 -19.75 18.64 -15.22
CA LYS A 226 -20.37 17.64 -14.30
C LYS A 226 -19.64 17.62 -12.97
N LYS A 227 -20.41 17.44 -11.88
CA LYS A 227 -19.87 17.11 -10.56
C LYS A 227 -19.51 15.64 -10.52
N VAL A 228 -18.24 15.33 -10.25
CA VAL A 228 -17.75 13.95 -10.29
C VAL A 228 -17.73 13.34 -8.89
N ILE A 229 -18.45 12.22 -8.74
CA ILE A 229 -18.40 11.35 -7.57
C ILE A 229 -17.63 10.09 -7.98
N LEU A 230 -16.59 9.75 -7.23
CA LEU A 230 -15.76 8.58 -7.49
C LEU A 230 -15.95 7.54 -6.38
N ILE A 231 -16.35 6.32 -6.74
CA ILE A 231 -16.21 5.14 -5.88
C ILE A 231 -14.85 4.53 -6.19
N ALA A 232 -13.90 4.65 -5.25
CA ALA A 232 -12.50 4.32 -5.48
C ALA A 232 -12.11 2.97 -4.89
N SER A 233 -11.63 2.05 -5.71
CA SER A 233 -11.16 0.72 -5.32
C SER A 233 -12.25 -0.13 -4.63
N SER A 234 -13.41 -0.25 -5.24
CA SER A 234 -14.53 -1.01 -4.68
C SER A 234 -14.28 -2.51 -4.66
N HIS A 235 -14.89 -3.19 -3.70
CA HIS A 235 -14.84 -4.64 -3.50
C HIS A 235 -16.20 -5.30 -3.69
N HIS A 236 -16.18 -6.62 -3.85
CA HIS A 236 -17.40 -7.42 -3.96
C HIS A 236 -18.37 -7.15 -2.78
N LYS A 237 -19.66 -7.06 -3.08
CA LYS A 237 -20.78 -6.77 -2.18
C LYS A 237 -20.92 -5.30 -1.74
N GLU A 238 -19.85 -4.49 -1.67
CA GLU A 238 -19.99 -3.10 -1.22
C GLU A 238 -20.61 -2.19 -2.29
N GLU A 239 -20.47 -2.54 -3.57
CA GLU A 239 -21.07 -1.77 -4.65
C GLU A 239 -22.61 -1.69 -4.51
N HIS A 240 -23.26 -2.80 -4.10
CA HIS A 240 -24.69 -2.82 -3.81
C HIS A 240 -25.09 -1.83 -2.71
N LEU A 241 -24.37 -1.87 -1.58
CA LEU A 241 -24.61 -0.97 -0.44
C LEU A 241 -24.47 0.48 -0.85
N ILE A 242 -23.36 0.82 -1.49
CA ILE A 242 -23.08 2.20 -1.89
C ILE A 242 -24.11 2.68 -2.92
N LEU A 243 -24.38 1.90 -3.97
CA LEU A 243 -25.30 2.28 -5.02
C LEU A 243 -26.73 2.41 -4.53
N ARG A 244 -27.20 1.55 -3.62
CA ARG A 244 -28.51 1.65 -2.98
C ARG A 244 -28.65 2.97 -2.22
N ALA A 245 -27.60 3.38 -1.51
CA ALA A 245 -27.60 4.63 -0.75
C ALA A 245 -27.64 5.89 -1.64
N ILE A 246 -27.01 5.86 -2.83
CA ILE A 246 -26.79 7.07 -3.63
C ILE A 246 -27.62 7.15 -4.92
N ASN A 247 -28.28 6.07 -5.36
CA ASN A 247 -28.99 6.01 -6.64
C ASN A 247 -30.00 7.14 -6.84
N LYS A 248 -30.80 7.44 -5.80
CA LYS A 248 -31.82 8.52 -5.85
C LYS A 248 -31.15 9.88 -6.08
N ILE A 249 -29.96 10.11 -5.51
CA ILE A 249 -29.19 11.35 -5.68
C ILE A 249 -28.68 11.46 -7.11
N ILE A 250 -28.13 10.37 -7.65
CA ILE A 250 -27.59 10.33 -9.02
C ILE A 250 -28.70 10.52 -10.06
N LYS A 251 -29.82 9.81 -9.90
CA LYS A 251 -30.96 9.92 -10.83
C LYS A 251 -31.58 11.32 -10.88
N LYS A 252 -31.69 11.98 -9.72
CA LYS A 252 -32.27 13.33 -9.62
C LYS A 252 -31.38 14.45 -10.17
N ASN A 253 -30.07 14.21 -10.31
CA ASN A 253 -29.09 15.25 -10.67
C ASN A 253 -28.35 14.90 -11.96
N LYS A 254 -28.87 15.34 -13.09
CA LYS A 254 -28.26 15.11 -14.43
C LYS A 254 -26.82 15.66 -14.55
N ASN A 255 -26.44 16.63 -13.72
CA ASN A 255 -25.09 17.23 -13.71
C ASN A 255 -24.08 16.43 -12.85
N ILE A 256 -24.44 15.22 -12.38
CA ILE A 256 -23.53 14.34 -11.66
C ILE A 256 -23.08 13.24 -12.61
N LEU A 257 -21.78 12.98 -12.60
CA LEU A 257 -21.18 11.79 -13.18
C LEU A 257 -20.62 10.92 -12.07
N LEU A 258 -21.12 9.71 -11.95
CA LEU A 258 -20.58 8.68 -11.07
C LEU A 258 -19.51 7.90 -11.82
N ILE A 259 -18.32 7.76 -11.23
CA ILE A 259 -17.27 6.89 -11.75
C ILE A 259 -17.00 5.80 -10.71
N ILE A 260 -17.03 4.53 -11.10
CA ILE A 260 -16.71 3.39 -10.24
C ILE A 260 -15.43 2.76 -10.75
N VAL A 261 -14.42 2.70 -9.88
CA VAL A 261 -13.14 2.05 -10.17
C VAL A 261 -12.99 0.83 -9.24
N PRO A 262 -13.23 -0.38 -9.75
CA PRO A 262 -13.07 -1.59 -8.96
C PRO A 262 -11.61 -1.80 -8.52
N ARG A 263 -11.39 -2.43 -7.37
CA ARG A 263 -10.03 -2.79 -6.90
C ARG A 263 -9.31 -3.71 -7.89
N HIS A 264 -10.05 -4.57 -8.54
CA HIS A 264 -9.57 -5.50 -9.55
C HIS A 264 -10.30 -5.24 -10.87
N PRO A 265 -9.62 -4.79 -11.93
CA PRO A 265 -10.25 -4.44 -13.21
C PRO A 265 -11.01 -5.59 -13.89
N ASN A 266 -10.62 -6.84 -13.64
CA ASN A 266 -11.34 -8.02 -14.16
C ASN A 266 -12.77 -8.15 -13.62
N ARG A 267 -13.14 -7.40 -12.57
CA ARG A 267 -14.52 -7.33 -12.04
C ARG A 267 -15.37 -6.25 -12.72
N SER A 268 -14.83 -5.50 -13.67
CA SER A 268 -15.57 -4.38 -14.27
C SER A 268 -16.92 -4.78 -14.89
N SER A 269 -17.03 -5.95 -15.53
CA SER A 269 -18.28 -6.46 -16.06
C SER A 269 -19.28 -6.85 -14.96
N GLU A 270 -18.84 -7.47 -13.87
CA GLU A 270 -19.66 -7.76 -12.69
C GLU A 270 -20.21 -6.48 -12.05
N VAL A 271 -19.32 -5.48 -11.88
CA VAL A 271 -19.68 -4.18 -11.32
C VAL A 271 -20.65 -3.42 -12.23
N LEU A 272 -20.47 -3.51 -13.55
CA LEU A 272 -21.42 -2.93 -14.52
C LEU A 272 -22.81 -3.55 -14.39
N ASN A 273 -22.91 -4.88 -14.30
CA ASN A 273 -24.18 -5.58 -14.13
C ASN A 273 -24.86 -5.19 -12.80
N THR A 274 -24.06 -5.04 -11.74
CA THR A 274 -24.53 -4.56 -10.44
C THR A 274 -25.04 -3.11 -10.55
N ALA A 275 -24.27 -2.24 -11.19
CA ALA A 275 -24.60 -0.82 -11.30
C ALA A 275 -25.87 -0.58 -12.15
N LYS A 276 -26.10 -1.34 -13.21
CA LYS A 276 -27.30 -1.25 -14.06
C LYS A 276 -28.61 -1.49 -13.30
N LYS A 277 -28.59 -2.30 -12.22
CA LYS A 277 -29.77 -2.52 -11.36
C LYS A 277 -30.23 -1.23 -10.66
N TYR A 278 -29.33 -0.29 -10.42
CA TYR A 278 -29.59 0.97 -9.71
C TYR A 278 -29.60 2.18 -10.65
N ILE A 279 -28.75 2.16 -11.67
CA ILE A 279 -28.55 3.24 -12.65
C ILE A 279 -28.50 2.57 -14.03
N PRO A 280 -29.65 2.44 -14.73
CA PRO A 280 -29.71 1.73 -16.03
C PRO A 280 -28.76 2.30 -17.09
N GLU A 281 -28.58 3.60 -17.12
CA GLU A 281 -27.71 4.32 -18.06
C GLU A 281 -26.21 4.25 -17.69
N CYS A 282 -25.73 3.04 -17.35
CA CYS A 282 -24.38 2.78 -16.93
C CYS A 282 -23.59 2.08 -18.06
N CYS A 283 -22.34 2.44 -18.27
CA CYS A 283 -21.49 1.77 -19.26
C CYS A 283 -20.03 1.59 -18.78
N LEU A 284 -19.29 0.72 -19.48
CA LEU A 284 -17.83 0.66 -19.31
C LEU A 284 -17.20 1.94 -19.86
N GLU A 285 -16.16 2.42 -19.20
CA GLU A 285 -15.43 3.60 -19.66
C GLU A 285 -14.85 3.46 -21.07
N SER A 286 -14.42 2.25 -21.45
CA SER A 286 -13.97 1.94 -22.81
C SER A 286 -15.02 2.21 -23.89
N ASN A 287 -16.30 2.06 -23.55
CA ASN A 287 -17.44 2.16 -24.45
C ASN A 287 -18.14 3.54 -24.38
N TYR A 288 -17.61 4.44 -23.52
CA TYR A 288 -18.24 5.74 -23.32
C TYR A 288 -18.04 6.67 -24.52
N LYS A 289 -19.14 7.20 -25.04
CA LYS A 289 -19.18 8.28 -26.05
C LYS A 289 -19.61 9.59 -25.37
N ILE A 290 -18.95 10.71 -25.68
CA ILE A 290 -19.19 12.01 -25.02
C ILE A 290 -20.66 12.46 -25.11
N LYS A 291 -21.36 12.11 -26.20
CA LYS A 291 -22.78 12.40 -26.42
C LYS A 291 -23.72 11.37 -25.78
N SER A 292 -23.21 10.36 -25.06
CA SER A 292 -24.05 9.35 -24.42
C SER A 292 -24.80 9.94 -23.23
N LYS A 293 -26.02 9.44 -22.99
CA LYS A 293 -26.83 9.81 -21.81
C LYS A 293 -26.30 9.21 -20.50
N SER A 294 -25.23 8.41 -20.54
CA SER A 294 -24.65 7.74 -19.37
C SER A 294 -24.20 8.73 -18.31
N ASN A 295 -24.67 8.55 -17.10
CA ASN A 295 -24.27 9.28 -15.90
C ASN A 295 -23.49 8.43 -14.91
N CYS A 296 -23.17 7.18 -15.28
CA CYS A 296 -22.37 6.25 -14.51
C CYS A 296 -21.37 5.50 -15.39
N LEU A 297 -20.09 5.57 -15.05
CA LEU A 297 -18.99 4.92 -15.76
C LEU A 297 -18.27 3.91 -14.87
N ILE A 298 -18.03 2.72 -15.40
CA ILE A 298 -17.22 1.70 -14.73
C ILE A 298 -15.84 1.65 -15.40
N SER A 299 -14.79 1.91 -14.63
CA SER A 299 -13.42 1.81 -15.12
C SER A 299 -12.98 0.34 -15.21
N ASN A 300 -12.36 0.01 -16.34
CA ASN A 300 -11.68 -1.26 -16.57
C ASN A 300 -10.16 -1.11 -16.72
N SER A 301 -9.61 0.05 -16.34
CA SER A 301 -8.18 0.34 -16.41
C SER A 301 -7.46 0.13 -15.07
N LEU A 302 -6.18 -0.28 -15.12
CA LEU A 302 -5.31 -0.48 -13.96
C LEU A 302 -4.30 0.68 -13.82
N GLY A 303 -4.03 1.08 -12.58
CA GLY A 303 -2.93 2.03 -12.30
C GLY A 303 -3.27 3.51 -12.46
N GLU A 304 -4.49 3.86 -12.88
CA GLU A 304 -4.89 5.21 -13.28
C GLU A 304 -5.60 6.00 -12.17
N MET A 305 -5.59 5.51 -10.93
CA MET A 305 -6.35 6.09 -9.82
C MET A 305 -6.04 7.58 -9.57
N SER A 306 -4.78 8.00 -9.78
CA SER A 306 -4.38 9.41 -9.61
C SER A 306 -5.10 10.36 -10.58
N ALA A 307 -5.40 9.89 -11.81
CA ALA A 307 -6.15 10.67 -12.78
C ALA A 307 -7.63 10.80 -12.38
N TYR A 308 -8.23 9.71 -11.86
CA TYR A 308 -9.61 9.75 -11.34
C TYR A 308 -9.73 10.65 -10.12
N TYR A 309 -8.82 10.57 -9.15
CA TYR A 309 -8.81 11.49 -8.01
C TYR A 309 -8.70 12.95 -8.46
N SER A 310 -7.82 13.23 -9.42
CA SER A 310 -7.62 14.60 -9.92
C SER A 310 -8.82 15.17 -10.68
N ALA A 311 -9.70 14.31 -11.16
CA ALA A 311 -10.93 14.70 -11.85
C ALA A 311 -12.16 14.70 -10.94
N SER A 312 -12.02 14.31 -9.67
CA SER A 312 -13.14 14.11 -8.76
C SER A 312 -13.09 15.07 -7.57
N GLU A 313 -14.24 15.59 -7.15
CA GLU A 313 -14.36 16.40 -5.94
C GLU A 313 -14.76 15.58 -4.71
N ILE A 314 -15.54 14.50 -4.92
CA ILE A 314 -16.08 13.66 -3.86
C ILE A 314 -15.62 12.23 -4.12
N VAL A 315 -15.06 11.59 -3.10
CA VAL A 315 -14.56 10.22 -3.18
C VAL A 315 -15.19 9.38 -2.07
N ILE A 316 -15.80 8.27 -2.46
CA ILE A 316 -16.24 7.20 -1.57
C ILE A 316 -15.16 6.13 -1.63
N LEU A 317 -14.47 5.90 -0.51
CA LEU A 317 -13.37 4.93 -0.44
C LEU A 317 -13.91 3.52 -0.26
N GLY A 318 -13.55 2.64 -1.18
CA GLY A 318 -13.89 1.23 -1.13
C GLY A 318 -13.11 0.43 -0.09
N GLY A 319 -13.50 -0.85 0.10
CA GLY A 319 -13.00 -1.73 1.14
C GLY A 319 -13.39 -1.30 2.55
N SER A 320 -14.21 -0.26 2.67
CA SER A 320 -14.60 0.31 3.95
C SER A 320 -16.06 0.01 4.35
N PHE A 321 -16.90 -0.34 3.41
CA PHE A 321 -18.29 -0.78 3.66
C PHE A 321 -18.43 -2.30 3.75
N VAL A 322 -17.36 -3.02 3.53
CA VAL A 322 -17.18 -4.45 3.77
C VAL A 322 -15.95 -4.66 4.65
N ASN A 323 -15.79 -5.83 5.26
CA ASN A 323 -14.71 -6.09 6.22
C ASN A 323 -13.33 -6.29 5.53
N MET A 324 -12.89 -5.26 4.79
CA MET A 324 -11.58 -5.24 4.11
C MET A 324 -10.61 -4.20 4.66
N GLY A 325 -11.03 -3.41 5.67
CA GLY A 325 -10.18 -2.48 6.42
C GLY A 325 -9.89 -1.15 5.75
N GLY A 326 -10.61 -0.81 4.67
CA GLY A 326 -10.52 0.47 3.97
C GLY A 326 -9.23 0.69 3.18
N HIS A 327 -9.34 1.50 2.13
CA HIS A 327 -8.19 1.92 1.32
C HIS A 327 -7.55 3.21 1.86
N ASN A 328 -6.41 3.59 1.28
CA ASN A 328 -5.58 4.73 1.68
C ASN A 328 -6.32 6.08 1.57
N PRO A 329 -6.63 6.79 2.66
CA PRO A 329 -7.29 8.10 2.60
C PRO A 329 -6.35 9.25 2.23
N ILE A 330 -5.04 9.06 2.37
CA ILE A 330 -4.03 10.10 2.10
C ILE A 330 -3.95 10.41 0.61
N GLU A 331 -4.15 9.39 -0.24
CA GLU A 331 -4.02 9.56 -1.69
C GLU A 331 -5.10 10.52 -2.22
N PRO A 332 -6.43 10.29 -2.06
CA PRO A 332 -7.45 11.24 -2.51
C PRO A 332 -7.35 12.61 -1.82
N ALA A 333 -6.95 12.66 -0.54
CA ALA A 333 -6.76 13.92 0.17
C ALA A 333 -5.70 14.83 -0.50
N ARG A 334 -4.62 14.25 -1.03
CA ARG A 334 -3.57 14.97 -1.77
C ARG A 334 -4.05 15.53 -3.10
N TYR A 335 -5.08 14.93 -3.70
CA TYR A 335 -5.72 15.42 -4.91
C TYR A 335 -6.90 16.36 -4.62
N LYS A 336 -7.02 16.83 -3.37
CA LYS A 336 -8.06 17.77 -2.92
C LYS A 336 -9.47 17.23 -3.09
N CYS A 337 -9.67 15.95 -2.75
CA CYS A 337 -10.99 15.34 -2.71
C CYS A 337 -11.58 15.43 -1.31
N SER A 338 -12.90 15.61 -1.20
CA SER A 338 -13.65 15.29 0.01
C SER A 338 -13.88 13.78 0.10
N ILE A 339 -13.71 13.21 1.30
CA ILE A 339 -13.62 11.76 1.48
C ILE A 339 -14.76 11.28 2.35
N LEU A 340 -15.48 10.27 1.84
CA LEU A 340 -16.47 9.47 2.55
C LEU A 340 -15.91 8.05 2.73
N THR A 341 -16.04 7.46 3.92
CA THR A 341 -15.58 6.11 4.24
C THR A 341 -16.62 5.36 5.06
N GLY A 342 -16.68 4.05 4.89
CA GLY A 342 -17.46 3.16 5.76
C GLY A 342 -16.76 2.86 7.08
N PRO A 343 -17.35 2.01 7.95
CA PRO A 343 -16.84 1.72 9.29
C PRO A 343 -15.60 0.82 9.33
N SER A 344 -15.34 0.04 8.28
CA SER A 344 -14.18 -0.85 8.22
C SER A 344 -12.92 -0.07 7.81
N ILE A 345 -12.15 0.42 8.79
CA ILE A 345 -10.98 1.30 8.57
C ILE A 345 -9.68 0.77 9.18
N TYR A 346 -9.63 -0.49 9.63
CA TYR A 346 -8.55 -1.01 10.45
C TYR A 346 -7.17 -1.03 9.77
N ASN A 347 -7.09 -1.07 8.42
CA ASN A 347 -5.80 -0.98 7.71
C ASN A 347 -5.13 0.39 7.84
N TRP A 348 -5.92 1.43 8.09
CA TRP A 348 -5.49 2.82 8.18
C TRP A 348 -6.04 3.51 9.43
N LYS A 349 -6.38 2.73 10.47
CA LYS A 349 -7.14 3.15 11.65
C LYS A 349 -6.67 4.48 12.20
N THR A 350 -5.41 4.58 12.61
CA THR A 350 -4.85 5.80 13.23
C THR A 350 -4.93 7.02 12.30
N ILE A 351 -4.80 6.82 10.98
CA ILE A 351 -4.89 7.92 10.00
C ILE A 351 -6.35 8.35 9.85
N PHE A 352 -7.28 7.39 9.69
CA PHE A 352 -8.71 7.71 9.61
C PHE A 352 -9.22 8.40 10.87
N GLU A 353 -8.91 7.88 12.07
CA GLU A 353 -9.32 8.48 13.34
C GLU A 353 -8.85 9.94 13.43
N LYS A 354 -7.57 10.19 13.09
CA LYS A 354 -7.03 11.56 13.05
C LYS A 354 -7.76 12.44 12.02
N MET A 355 -8.05 11.92 10.84
CA MET A 355 -8.75 12.67 9.78
C MET A 355 -10.22 12.93 10.14
N ILE A 356 -10.91 11.97 10.72
CA ILE A 356 -12.31 12.11 11.16
C ILE A 356 -12.41 13.15 12.27
N ASN A 357 -11.58 13.05 13.31
CA ASN A 357 -11.55 14.01 14.43
C ASN A 357 -11.22 15.45 13.98
N LYS A 358 -10.47 15.60 12.89
CA LYS A 358 -10.14 16.92 12.31
C LYS A 358 -11.07 17.33 11.17
N LYS A 359 -12.22 16.68 11.03
CA LYS A 359 -13.21 16.95 9.97
C LYS A 359 -12.56 16.95 8.56
N ALA A 360 -11.64 16.01 8.32
CA ALA A 360 -10.92 15.83 7.06
C ALA A 360 -11.44 14.61 6.28
N CYS A 361 -12.29 13.79 6.90
CA CYS A 361 -12.95 12.63 6.31
C CYS A 361 -14.29 12.42 7.03
N LEU A 362 -15.31 12.00 6.30
CA LEU A 362 -16.65 11.71 6.84
C LEU A 362 -16.84 10.20 6.97
N LEU A 363 -17.04 9.73 8.20
CA LEU A 363 -17.40 8.35 8.48
C LEU A 363 -18.91 8.14 8.23
N CYS A 364 -19.25 7.05 7.55
CA CYS A 364 -20.60 6.65 7.22
C CYS A 364 -20.86 5.23 7.73
N ASN A 365 -21.53 5.10 8.88
CA ASN A 365 -21.83 3.80 9.51
C ASN A 365 -23.07 3.12 8.92
N SER A 366 -23.85 3.83 8.09
CA SER A 366 -25.05 3.32 7.45
C SER A 366 -25.25 3.95 6.07
N GLU A 367 -26.13 3.33 5.27
CA GLU A 367 -26.55 3.85 3.98
C GLU A 367 -27.20 5.23 4.10
N TYR A 368 -27.99 5.44 5.15
CA TYR A 368 -28.60 6.73 5.45
C TYR A 368 -27.55 7.81 5.68
N GLN A 369 -26.53 7.53 6.49
CA GLN A 369 -25.44 8.47 6.72
C GLN A 369 -24.63 8.76 5.45
N LEU A 370 -24.39 7.74 4.60
CA LEU A 370 -23.71 7.92 3.33
C LEU A 370 -24.48 8.86 2.42
N SER A 371 -25.81 8.60 2.26
CA SER A 371 -26.69 9.43 1.45
C SER A 371 -26.77 10.87 1.96
N ASN A 372 -26.93 11.05 3.27
CA ASN A 372 -27.04 12.36 3.90
C ASN A 372 -25.74 13.18 3.79
N ASN A 373 -24.59 12.56 4.08
CA ASN A 373 -23.30 13.20 3.95
C ASN A 373 -22.98 13.57 2.50
N LEU A 374 -23.32 12.70 1.54
CA LEU A 374 -23.17 13.00 0.12
C LEU A 374 -24.04 14.21 -0.30
N ASN A 375 -25.31 14.23 0.09
CA ASN A 375 -26.21 15.37 -0.16
C ASN A 375 -25.66 16.66 0.43
N LYS A 376 -25.13 16.62 1.65
CA LYS A 376 -24.53 17.77 2.31
C LYS A 376 -23.33 18.31 1.54
N LEU A 377 -22.43 17.41 1.05
CA LEU A 377 -21.28 17.81 0.22
C LEU A 377 -21.71 18.39 -1.13
N LEU A 378 -22.79 17.92 -1.72
CA LEU A 378 -23.29 18.41 -3.01
C LEU A 378 -23.99 19.78 -2.91
N LYS A 379 -24.74 20.01 -1.82
CA LYS A 379 -25.52 21.23 -1.61
C LYS A 379 -24.74 22.35 -0.91
N ASN A 380 -23.83 22.03 0.01
CA ASN A 380 -23.08 23.02 0.78
C ASN A 380 -21.62 23.08 0.34
N ASN A 381 -21.30 24.04 -0.51
CA ASN A 381 -19.96 24.22 -1.07
C ASN A 381 -18.93 24.63 0.00
N ASN A 382 -19.32 25.43 0.99
CA ASN A 382 -18.42 25.83 2.07
C ASN A 382 -18.05 24.65 2.96
N PHE A 383 -19.02 23.81 3.30
CA PHE A 383 -18.77 22.57 4.03
C PHE A 383 -17.80 21.65 3.27
N LYS A 384 -18.04 21.43 1.95
CA LYS A 384 -17.15 20.65 1.08
C LYS A 384 -15.75 21.23 1.05
N LYS A 385 -15.59 22.54 0.84
CA LYS A 385 -14.29 23.21 0.82
C LYS A 385 -13.52 23.03 2.12
N ASN A 386 -14.21 23.11 3.27
CA ASN A 386 -13.59 22.91 4.60
C ASN A 386 -13.08 21.46 4.77
N ILE A 387 -13.87 20.45 4.40
CA ILE A 387 -13.44 19.04 4.41
C ILE A 387 -12.18 18.86 3.53
N ILE A 388 -12.20 19.37 2.31
CA ILE A 388 -11.08 19.30 1.37
C ILE A 388 -9.81 19.97 1.94
N LYS A 389 -9.95 21.18 2.48
CA LYS A 389 -8.84 21.93 3.11
C LYS A 389 -8.20 21.13 4.24
N ASN A 390 -9.02 20.57 5.13
CA ASN A 390 -8.56 19.75 6.24
C ASN A 390 -7.91 18.46 5.74
N ALA A 391 -8.53 17.75 4.79
CA ALA A 391 -7.97 16.53 4.19
C ALA A 391 -6.60 16.80 3.56
N PHE A 392 -6.48 17.84 2.76
CA PHE A 392 -5.21 18.22 2.13
C PHE A 392 -4.14 18.57 3.17
N LYS A 393 -4.49 19.35 4.21
CA LYS A 393 -3.56 19.69 5.32
C LYS A 393 -3.00 18.41 5.98
N HIS A 394 -3.86 17.43 6.27
CA HIS A 394 -3.46 16.18 6.94
C HIS A 394 -2.78 15.16 6.04
N SER A 395 -2.82 15.35 4.72
CA SER A 395 -2.19 14.47 3.75
C SER A 395 -0.80 14.93 3.28
N ARG A 396 -0.33 16.11 3.70
CA ARG A 396 0.99 16.63 3.31
C ARG A 396 2.10 15.65 3.65
N VAL A 397 3.12 15.61 2.79
CA VAL A 397 4.31 14.78 3.00
C VAL A 397 5.02 15.22 4.28
N ASP A 398 5.13 14.32 5.22
CA ASP A 398 5.82 14.57 6.49
C ASP A 398 7.32 14.25 6.35
N ARG A 399 8.08 15.29 6.01
CA ARG A 399 9.55 15.19 5.89
C ARG A 399 10.25 15.02 7.24
N LYS A 400 9.61 15.37 8.36
CA LYS A 400 10.20 15.20 9.70
C LYS A 400 10.45 13.73 10.00
N ILE A 401 9.50 12.85 9.61
CA ILE A 401 9.65 11.39 9.77
C ILE A 401 10.92 10.89 9.08
N ILE A 402 11.18 11.33 7.84
CA ILE A 402 12.41 10.93 7.12
C ILE A 402 13.65 11.40 7.86
N LYS A 403 13.68 12.64 8.36
CA LYS A 403 14.82 13.18 9.13
C LYS A 403 15.09 12.34 10.38
N VAL A 404 14.04 11.99 11.13
CA VAL A 404 14.16 11.13 12.32
C VAL A 404 14.63 9.73 11.97
N ILE A 405 14.15 9.13 10.87
CA ILE A 405 14.66 7.83 10.41
C ILE A 405 16.15 7.95 10.10
N ILE A 406 16.55 8.97 9.34
CA ILE A 406 17.94 9.17 8.94
C ILE A 406 18.86 9.34 10.16
N SER A 407 18.46 10.14 11.17
CA SER A 407 19.26 10.26 12.40
C SER A 407 19.45 8.93 13.13
N ASN A 408 18.44 8.06 13.09
CA ASN A 408 18.48 6.74 13.70
C ASN A 408 19.34 5.72 12.92
N ILE A 409 19.43 5.83 11.59
CA ILE A 409 20.23 4.90 10.77
C ILE A 409 21.67 5.38 10.49
N SER A 410 21.93 6.68 10.60
CA SER A 410 23.24 7.28 10.34
C SER A 410 24.42 6.64 11.12
N PRO A 411 24.27 6.27 12.40
CA PRO A 411 25.34 5.58 13.13
C PRO A 411 25.75 4.26 12.47
N PHE A 412 24.81 3.49 11.94
CA PHE A 412 25.07 2.20 11.29
C PHE A 412 25.76 2.34 9.92
N LEU A 413 25.61 3.50 9.26
CA LEU A 413 26.25 3.78 7.97
C LEU A 413 27.69 4.33 8.12
N LYS A 414 28.00 4.96 9.25
CA LYS A 414 29.35 5.50 9.54
C LYS A 414 30.33 4.40 9.97
N ALA A 415 29.84 3.40 10.70
CA ALA A 415 30.69 2.30 11.23
C ALA A 415 31.35 1.44 10.14
N THR A 416 30.89 1.51 8.88
CA THR A 416 31.43 0.74 7.75
C THR A 416 32.52 1.46 6.96
N LYS A 417 32.90 2.70 7.32
CA LYS A 417 34.04 3.41 6.69
C LYS A 417 35.39 3.06 7.28
N ASN A 418 35.41 2.38 8.43
CA ASN A 418 36.65 2.04 9.19
C ASN A 418 36.87 0.52 9.28
N ALA A 419 36.25 -0.30 8.43
CA ALA A 419 36.49 -1.74 8.34
C ALA A 419 36.94 -2.13 6.93
#